data_4812ecac85cf62c80c374964a385ce2e
#
_entry.id   4812ecac85cf62c80c374964a385ce2e
#
_cell.length_a   1.000
_cell.length_b   1.000
_cell.length_c   1.000
_cell.angle_alpha   90.00
_cell.angle_beta   90.00
_cell.angle_gamma   90.00
#
_symmetry.space_group_name_H-M   'P 1'
#
loop_
_entity.id
_entity.type
_entity.pdbx_description
1 polymer ?
#
loop_
_entity_poly.entity_id
_entity_poly.type
_entity_poly.pdbx_seq_one_letter_code
_entity_poly.pdbx_strand_id
1 'polypeptide(L)'
;PYPPNTNVILPPTPKNIWRNISEALVTMLGSYIRTEVELSFGRRTPYCLINTNILDVRQVNNYGPCSREYEVTVGVRAGRNPPPYNNLIITFLINENRVTVKSTKNPRE
;
A
#
# COMPACT_ATOMS: atom_id res chain seq x y z
N PRO A 1 29.64 -0.53 -20.41
CA PRO A 1 28.56 0.40 -20.71
C PRO A 1 27.23 -0.21 -20.46
N TYR A 2 26.29 0.61 -20.11
CA TYR A 2 24.93 0.17 -19.84
C TYR A 2 24.22 -0.10 -21.16
N PRO A 3 23.30 -1.08 -21.18
CA PRO A 3 22.44 -1.24 -22.33
C PRO A 3 21.69 0.06 -22.61
N PRO A 4 21.44 0.38 -23.88
CA PRO A 4 20.75 1.64 -24.22
C PRO A 4 19.35 1.76 -23.63
N ASN A 5 18.71 0.62 -23.38
CA ASN A 5 17.38 0.56 -22.83
C ASN A 5 17.35 0.42 -21.32
N THR A 6 18.47 0.59 -20.67
CA THR A 6 18.49 0.57 -19.22
C THR A 6 17.65 1.73 -18.71
N ASN A 7 16.70 1.42 -17.86
CA ASN A 7 15.89 2.45 -17.23
C ASN A 7 16.78 3.44 -16.52
N VAL A 8 16.45 4.70 -16.64
CA VAL A 8 17.19 5.73 -15.93
C VAL A 8 17.02 5.49 -14.45
N ILE A 9 18.13 5.19 -13.79
CA ILE A 9 18.12 5.07 -12.34
C ILE A 9 18.51 6.43 -11.81
N LEU A 10 17.54 7.10 -11.20
CA LEU A 10 17.80 8.39 -10.59
C LEU A 10 18.76 8.22 -9.44
N PRO A 11 19.69 9.16 -9.25
CA PRO A 11 20.55 9.12 -8.07
C PRO A 11 19.66 9.10 -6.81
N PRO A 12 20.06 8.34 -5.79
CA PRO A 12 19.28 8.34 -4.55
C PRO A 12 19.29 9.71 -3.92
N THR A 13 18.11 10.27 -3.73
CA THR A 13 17.90 11.48 -2.94
C THR A 13 16.89 11.15 -1.86
N PRO A 14 16.87 11.86 -0.74
CA PRO A 14 15.88 11.58 0.30
C PRO A 14 14.45 11.53 -0.25
N LYS A 15 14.10 12.46 -1.14
CA LYS A 15 12.76 12.51 -1.73
C LYS A 15 12.48 11.27 -2.59
N ASN A 16 13.42 10.86 -3.42
CA ASN A 16 13.26 9.68 -4.27
C ASN A 16 13.21 8.41 -3.45
N ILE A 17 14.03 8.33 -2.40
CA ILE A 17 14.04 7.17 -1.52
C ILE A 17 12.69 6.99 -0.84
N TRP A 18 12.13 8.04 -0.27
CA TRP A 18 10.84 7.96 0.40
C TRP A 18 9.72 7.57 -0.55
N ARG A 19 9.69 8.14 -1.73
CA ARG A 19 8.71 7.78 -2.74
C ARG A 19 8.83 6.31 -3.13
N ASN A 20 10.05 5.85 -3.38
CA ASN A 20 10.28 4.46 -3.78
C ASN A 20 9.93 3.48 -2.67
N ILE A 21 10.22 3.82 -1.42
CA ILE A 21 9.84 2.98 -0.27
C ILE A 21 8.33 2.87 -0.19
N SER A 22 7.61 3.97 -0.33
CA SER A 22 6.15 3.97 -0.29
C SER A 22 5.57 3.14 -1.43
N GLU A 23 6.07 3.30 -2.65
CA GLU A 23 5.62 2.54 -3.79
C GLU A 23 5.93 1.05 -3.64
N ALA A 24 7.10 0.72 -3.13
CA ALA A 24 7.49 -0.67 -2.88
C ALA A 24 6.58 -1.32 -1.84
N LEU A 25 6.29 -0.61 -0.77
CA LEU A 25 5.41 -1.11 0.29
C LEU A 25 3.99 -1.35 -0.26
N VAL A 26 3.44 -0.39 -1.00
CA VAL A 26 2.12 -0.55 -1.62
C VAL A 26 2.11 -1.72 -2.59
N THR A 27 3.19 -1.88 -3.35
CA THR A 27 3.32 -3.00 -4.29
C THR A 27 3.32 -4.34 -3.56
N MET A 28 4.05 -4.44 -2.45
CA MET A 28 4.07 -5.65 -1.63
C MET A 28 2.69 -5.96 -1.03
N LEU A 29 1.92 -4.95 -0.72
CA LEU A 29 0.59 -5.11 -0.15
C LEU A 29 -0.49 -5.34 -1.22
N GLY A 30 -0.13 -5.34 -2.49
CA GLY A 30 -1.08 -5.33 -3.61
C GLY A 30 -2.13 -6.42 -3.57
N SER A 31 -1.75 -7.66 -3.29
CA SER A 31 -2.71 -8.77 -3.25
C SER A 31 -3.69 -8.62 -2.08
N TYR A 32 -3.22 -8.12 -0.94
CA TYR A 32 -4.09 -7.87 0.21
C TYR A 32 -5.05 -6.72 -0.07
N ILE A 33 -4.56 -5.67 -0.72
CA ILE A 33 -5.41 -4.53 -1.10
C ILE A 33 -6.48 -4.99 -2.07
N ARG A 34 -6.12 -5.77 -3.08
CA ARG A 34 -7.09 -6.29 -4.06
C ARG A 34 -8.18 -7.09 -3.39
N THR A 35 -7.80 -7.97 -2.46
CA THR A 35 -8.77 -8.77 -1.74
C THR A 35 -9.76 -7.90 -0.98
N GLU A 36 -9.27 -6.87 -0.28
CA GLU A 36 -10.15 -5.98 0.48
C GLU A 36 -11.04 -5.14 -0.43
N VAL A 37 -10.53 -4.68 -1.56
CA VAL A 37 -11.31 -3.94 -2.56
C VAL A 37 -12.44 -4.83 -3.09
N GLU A 38 -12.16 -6.07 -3.43
CA GLU A 38 -13.17 -6.98 -3.95
C GLU A 38 -14.19 -7.37 -2.90
N LEU A 39 -13.78 -7.56 -1.66
CA LEU A 39 -14.71 -7.84 -0.56
C LEU A 39 -15.63 -6.66 -0.28
N SER A 40 -15.11 -5.46 -0.43
CA SER A 40 -15.89 -4.24 -0.09
C SER A 40 -16.79 -3.78 -1.22
N PHE A 41 -16.37 -3.92 -2.47
CA PHE A 41 -17.06 -3.34 -3.62
C PHE A 41 -17.45 -4.33 -4.70
N GLY A 42 -17.08 -5.59 -4.52
CA GLY A 42 -17.42 -6.64 -5.49
C GLY A 42 -16.23 -7.07 -6.34
N ARG A 43 -16.36 -8.27 -6.89
CA ARG A 43 -15.35 -8.85 -7.76
C ARG A 43 -15.06 -7.96 -8.95
N ARG A 44 -13.82 -7.96 -9.37
CA ARG A 44 -13.35 -7.22 -10.54
C ARG A 44 -13.49 -5.71 -10.40
N THR A 45 -13.65 -5.20 -9.19
CA THR A 45 -13.58 -3.77 -8.97
C THR A 45 -12.15 -3.32 -9.26
N PRO A 46 -11.94 -2.45 -10.25
CA PRO A 46 -10.60 -2.05 -10.60
C PRO A 46 -10.02 -1.10 -9.55
N TYR A 47 -8.74 -1.24 -9.32
CA TYR A 47 -7.98 -0.27 -8.55
C TYR A 47 -6.58 -0.17 -9.16
N CYS A 48 -5.89 0.89 -8.85
CA CYS A 48 -4.55 1.11 -9.35
C CYS A 48 -3.62 1.51 -8.21
N LEU A 49 -2.42 0.99 -8.23
CA LEU A 49 -1.42 1.33 -7.21
C LEU A 49 -1.13 2.83 -7.18
N ILE A 50 -1.23 3.51 -8.31
CA ILE A 50 -1.02 4.95 -8.38
C ILE A 50 -2.05 5.73 -7.58
N ASN A 51 -3.21 5.14 -7.34
CA ASN A 51 -4.29 5.75 -6.55
C ASN A 51 -4.32 5.20 -5.12
N THR A 52 -3.23 4.60 -4.69
CA THR A 52 -3.08 4.04 -3.35
C THR A 52 -2.00 4.83 -2.63
N ASN A 53 -2.33 5.35 -1.47
CA ASN A 53 -1.43 6.20 -0.70
C ASN A 53 -1.22 5.64 0.70
N ILE A 54 0.01 5.74 1.18
CA ILE A 54 0.31 5.45 2.58
C ILE A 54 -0.15 6.65 3.40
N LEU A 55 -1.06 6.41 4.33
CA LEU A 55 -1.61 7.45 5.19
C LEU A 55 -0.88 7.53 6.53
N ASP A 56 -0.41 6.39 7.05
CA ASP A 56 0.27 6.35 8.33
C ASP A 56 1.10 5.07 8.43
N VAL A 57 2.23 5.18 9.11
CA VAL A 57 3.08 4.03 9.45
C VAL A 57 3.58 4.25 10.86
N ARG A 58 3.31 3.31 11.76
CA ARG A 58 3.80 3.43 13.12
C ARG A 58 4.18 2.08 13.70
N GLN A 59 5.17 2.09 14.56
CA GLN A 59 5.56 0.89 15.29
C GLN A 59 4.57 0.70 16.43
N VAL A 60 3.97 -0.48 16.50
CA VAL A 60 3.00 -0.79 17.56
C VAL A 60 3.54 -1.78 18.58
N ASN A 61 4.50 -2.61 18.18
CA ASN A 61 5.14 -3.55 19.10
C ASN A 61 6.63 -3.62 18.81
N ASN A 62 7.39 -3.76 19.90
CA ASN A 62 8.83 -3.94 19.87
C ASN A 62 9.15 -5.18 20.71
N TYR A 63 9.49 -6.26 20.03
CA TYR A 63 9.77 -7.54 20.68
C TYR A 63 11.27 -7.78 20.87
N GLY A 64 12.05 -6.71 20.89
CA GLY A 64 13.49 -6.79 21.05
C GLY A 64 14.23 -6.44 19.74
N PRO A 65 15.54 -6.68 19.69
CA PRO A 65 16.35 -6.22 18.54
C PRO A 65 16.04 -6.95 17.23
N CYS A 66 15.39 -8.10 17.29
CA CYS A 66 15.17 -8.93 16.11
C CYS A 66 13.71 -8.98 15.66
N SER A 67 12.82 -8.28 16.32
CA SER A 67 11.41 -8.36 15.97
C SER A 67 10.67 -7.06 16.27
N ARG A 68 9.96 -6.58 15.27
CA ARG A 68 9.15 -5.36 15.34
C ARG A 68 7.84 -5.62 14.64
N GLU A 69 6.82 -4.89 15.07
CA GLU A 69 5.53 -4.93 14.42
C GLU A 69 5.07 -3.51 14.10
N TYR A 70 4.58 -3.32 12.89
CA TYR A 70 4.16 -2.02 12.41
C TYR A 70 2.70 -2.06 11.99
N GLU A 71 2.02 -0.94 12.19
CA GLU A 71 0.69 -0.72 11.68
C GLU A 71 0.80 0.24 10.51
N VAL A 72 0.34 -0.18 9.35
CA VAL A 72 0.39 0.60 8.12
C VAL A 72 -1.03 0.85 7.65
N THR A 73 -1.39 2.11 7.49
CA THR A 73 -2.70 2.51 7.01
C THR A 73 -2.57 3.05 5.60
N VAL A 74 -3.37 2.50 4.69
CA VAL A 74 -3.38 2.92 3.29
C VAL A 74 -4.75 3.42 2.90
N GLY A 75 -4.79 4.43 2.03
CA GLY A 75 -6.01 4.88 1.39
C GLY A 75 -6.01 4.42 -0.06
N VAL A 76 -7.08 3.77 -0.47
CA VAL A 76 -7.21 3.21 -1.81
C VAL A 76 -8.41 3.85 -2.50
N ARG A 77 -8.20 4.29 -3.73
CA ARG A 77 -9.29 4.71 -4.59
C ARG A 77 -9.57 3.58 -5.58
N ALA A 78 -10.79 3.10 -5.58
CA ALA A 78 -11.20 1.99 -6.43
C ALA A 78 -12.45 2.37 -7.21
N GLY A 79 -12.65 1.73 -8.35
CA GLY A 79 -13.81 1.96 -9.18
C GLY A 79 -13.42 2.27 -10.62
N ARG A 80 -14.40 2.40 -11.44
CA ARG A 80 -14.20 2.64 -12.88
C ARG A 80 -14.12 4.11 -13.19
N ASN A 81 -13.36 4.42 -14.20
CA ASN A 81 -13.33 5.75 -14.77
C ASN A 81 -14.37 5.83 -15.89
N PRO A 82 -15.29 6.81 -15.93
CA PRO A 82 -15.35 7.98 -15.05
C PRO A 82 -15.93 7.68 -13.66
N PRO A 83 -15.74 8.62 -12.72
CA PRO A 83 -16.26 8.50 -11.36
C PRO A 83 -17.79 8.28 -11.35
N PRO A 84 -18.35 7.85 -10.22
CA PRO A 84 -17.79 7.99 -8.87
C PRO A 84 -16.81 6.89 -8.50
N TYR A 85 -15.80 7.28 -7.71
CA TYR A 85 -14.88 6.33 -7.12
C TYR A 85 -15.30 6.01 -5.70
N ASN A 86 -14.90 4.82 -5.27
CA ASN A 86 -15.06 4.39 -3.90
C ASN A 86 -13.70 4.48 -3.20
N ASN A 87 -13.70 4.97 -1.98
CA ASN A 87 -12.49 5.06 -1.18
C ASN A 87 -12.52 3.99 -0.09
N LEU A 88 -11.38 3.45 0.18
CA LEU A 88 -11.23 2.43 1.20
C LEU A 88 -10.00 2.76 2.04
N ILE A 89 -10.13 2.65 3.34
CA ILE A 89 -9.01 2.84 4.26
C ILE A 89 -8.73 1.49 4.91
N ILE A 90 -7.55 0.95 4.65
CA ILE A 90 -7.15 -0.37 5.13
C ILE A 90 -5.99 -0.20 6.09
N THR A 91 -6.09 -0.80 7.25
CA THR A 91 -5.01 -0.83 8.22
C THR A 91 -4.46 -2.25 8.29
N PHE A 92 -3.17 -2.38 8.01
CA PHE A 92 -2.44 -3.64 8.06
C PHE A 92 -1.58 -3.71 9.31
N LEU A 93 -1.45 -4.90 9.83
CA LEU A 93 -0.49 -5.21 10.87
C LEU A 93 0.61 -6.06 10.23
N ILE A 94 1.86 -5.57 10.28
CA ILE A 94 2.97 -6.16 9.54
C ILE A 94 4.10 -6.51 10.51
N ASN A 95 4.56 -7.74 10.45
CA ASN A 95 5.80 -8.15 11.08
C ASN A 95 6.60 -9.00 10.09
N GLU A 96 7.74 -9.51 10.52
CA GLU A 96 8.63 -10.26 9.64
C GLU A 96 8.05 -11.56 9.12
N ASN A 97 7.00 -12.09 9.77
CA ASN A 97 6.42 -13.38 9.43
C ASN A 97 5.14 -13.27 8.62
N ARG A 98 4.40 -12.17 8.74
CA ARG A 98 3.09 -12.08 8.10
C ARG A 98 2.57 -10.65 8.01
N VAL A 99 1.59 -10.53 7.14
CA VAL A 99 0.76 -9.34 6.99
C VAL A 99 -0.67 -9.72 7.34
N THR A 100 -1.30 -8.95 8.20
CA THR A 100 -2.67 -9.19 8.62
C THR A 100 -3.48 -7.91 8.41
N VAL A 101 -4.70 -8.03 7.91
CA VAL A 101 -5.61 -6.89 7.83
C VAL A 101 -6.24 -6.69 9.19
N LYS A 102 -5.99 -5.54 9.80
CA LYS A 102 -6.53 -5.20 11.11
C LYS A 102 -7.91 -4.57 10.99
N SER A 103 -8.10 -3.69 10.02
CA SER A 103 -9.40 -3.04 9.81
C SER A 103 -9.51 -2.53 8.38
N THR A 104 -10.74 -2.44 7.92
CA THR A 104 -11.08 -1.89 6.62
C THR A 104 -12.27 -0.97 6.81
N LYS A 105 -12.15 0.27 6.36
CA LYS A 105 -13.20 1.26 6.51
C LYS A 105 -13.53 1.90 5.17
N ASN A 106 -14.83 2.04 4.93
CA ASN A 106 -15.32 2.86 3.85
C ASN A 106 -15.67 4.23 4.44
N PRO A 107 -14.98 5.31 4.05
CA PRO A 107 -15.22 6.63 4.67
C PRO A 107 -16.63 7.20 4.47
N ARG A 108 -17.39 6.62 3.55
CA ARG A 108 -18.77 7.07 3.30
C ARG A 108 -19.80 6.41 4.19
N GLU A 109 -19.39 5.44 4.97
CA GLU A 109 -20.27 4.77 5.92
C GLU A 109 -20.21 5.38 7.30
#